data_3284fc25eafe3f8b1e9bc65f5d11c373
#
_entry.id   3284fc25eafe3f8b1e9bc65f5d11c373
#
_cell.length_a   1.000
_cell.length_b   1.000
_cell.length_c   1.000
_cell.angle_alpha   90.00
_cell.angle_beta   90.00
_cell.angle_gamma   90.00
#
_symmetry.space_group_name_H-M   'P 1'
#
loop_
_entity.id
_entity.type
_entity.pdbx_description
1 polymer ?
#
loop_
_entity_poly.entity_id
_entity_poly.type
_entity_poly.pdbx_seq_one_letter_code
_entity_poly.pdbx_strand_id
1 'polypeptide(L)'
;TGEGGVLSAISPGAVFVDLSTIDPDTAVTLDAAVRAAGAHALDSPVSGGTGGADRGDLCLMVGGDREVFERVTPVLNLIGDGEKLVYCGGIGTGSICKLANNLVGLSTGVIISEAFGMAMKAGVDARTLYDVITASSGDSAALRGWESSILEGNFEPGFMVDLAAKDVGLATQLGR
;
A
#
# COMPACT_ATOMS: atom_id res chain seq x y z
N THR A 1 16.35 -11.33 -9.86
CA THR A 1 17.15 -12.57 -9.65
C THR A 1 17.79 -13.10 -10.92
N GLY A 2 17.40 -12.64 -12.13
CA GLY A 2 17.98 -13.10 -13.40
C GLY A 2 19.40 -12.61 -13.66
N GLU A 3 19.98 -13.05 -14.77
CA GLU A 3 21.31 -12.60 -15.24
C GLU A 3 21.32 -11.08 -15.37
N GLY A 4 22.33 -10.42 -14.77
CA GLY A 4 22.40 -8.95 -14.68
C GLY A 4 21.44 -8.30 -13.68
N GLY A 5 20.67 -9.06 -12.90
CA GLY A 5 19.81 -8.54 -11.84
C GLY A 5 20.60 -8.06 -10.61
N VAL A 6 19.90 -7.40 -9.67
CA VAL A 6 20.52 -6.79 -8.46
C VAL A 6 21.39 -7.78 -7.68
N LEU A 7 20.99 -9.06 -7.59
CA LEU A 7 21.75 -10.08 -6.85
C LEU A 7 23.13 -10.36 -7.42
N SER A 8 23.38 -10.11 -8.71
CA SER A 8 24.70 -10.28 -9.30
C SER A 8 25.73 -9.24 -8.88
N ALA A 9 25.27 -8.12 -8.29
CA ALA A 9 26.09 -6.99 -7.87
C ALA A 9 25.92 -6.60 -6.40
N ILE A 10 25.03 -7.28 -5.65
CA ILE A 10 24.79 -6.97 -4.24
C ILE A 10 26.00 -7.32 -3.39
N SER A 11 26.43 -6.40 -2.55
CA SER A 11 27.57 -6.62 -1.66
C SER A 11 27.14 -7.36 -0.39
N PRO A 12 28.02 -8.23 0.18
CA PRO A 12 27.77 -8.82 1.49
C PRO A 12 27.45 -7.75 2.56
N GLY A 13 26.45 -8.01 3.40
CA GLY A 13 25.99 -7.09 4.43
C GLY A 13 25.10 -5.94 3.96
N ALA A 14 24.90 -5.77 2.63
CA ALA A 14 23.94 -4.81 2.10
C ALA A 14 22.51 -5.15 2.54
N VAL A 15 21.61 -4.16 2.50
CA VAL A 15 20.17 -4.36 2.73
C VAL A 15 19.41 -4.09 1.44
N PHE A 16 18.70 -5.10 0.97
CA PHE A 16 17.72 -4.99 -0.11
C PHE A 16 16.35 -4.69 0.50
N VAL A 17 15.75 -3.56 0.14
CA VAL A 17 14.41 -3.18 0.58
C VAL A 17 13.49 -3.19 -0.62
N ASP A 18 12.49 -4.07 -0.63
CA ASP A 18 11.47 -4.12 -1.68
C ASP A 18 10.27 -3.27 -1.29
N LEU A 19 10.03 -2.19 -2.01
CA LEU A 19 8.90 -1.29 -1.79
C LEU A 19 7.65 -1.68 -2.61
N SER A 20 7.72 -2.79 -3.35
CA SER A 20 6.65 -3.25 -4.24
C SER A 20 5.49 -3.88 -3.46
N THR A 21 4.28 -3.82 -4.03
CA THR A 21 3.15 -4.63 -3.58
C THR A 21 3.20 -5.98 -4.30
N ILE A 22 3.63 -7.00 -3.58
CA ILE A 22 3.79 -8.39 -4.02
C ILE A 22 3.07 -9.34 -3.05
N ASP A 23 2.98 -10.61 -3.42
CA ASP A 23 2.52 -11.67 -2.50
C ASP A 23 3.61 -12.01 -1.46
N PRO A 24 3.22 -12.50 -0.27
CA PRO A 24 4.18 -12.83 0.80
C PRO A 24 5.18 -13.94 0.43
N ASP A 25 4.77 -14.91 -0.38
CA ASP A 25 5.64 -16.03 -0.77
C ASP A 25 6.77 -15.56 -1.69
N THR A 26 6.49 -14.57 -2.54
CA THR A 26 7.50 -13.88 -3.34
C THR A 26 8.49 -13.14 -2.44
N ALA A 27 8.03 -12.45 -1.39
CA ALA A 27 8.91 -11.78 -0.43
C ALA A 27 9.84 -12.78 0.28
N VAL A 28 9.31 -13.91 0.72
CA VAL A 28 10.10 -15.01 1.35
C VAL A 28 11.13 -15.58 0.37
N THR A 29 10.75 -15.78 -0.89
CA THR A 29 11.65 -16.28 -1.94
C THR A 29 12.78 -15.28 -2.22
N LEU A 30 12.48 -13.99 -2.28
CA LEU A 30 13.47 -12.93 -2.45
C LEU A 30 14.43 -12.87 -1.26
N ASP A 31 13.93 -12.95 -0.02
CA ASP A 31 14.77 -12.99 1.19
C ASP A 31 15.77 -14.14 1.14
N ALA A 32 15.30 -15.35 0.80
CA ALA A 32 16.18 -16.51 0.67
C ALA A 32 17.30 -16.30 -0.36
N ALA A 33 16.97 -15.71 -1.52
CA ALA A 33 17.95 -15.41 -2.57
C ALA A 33 18.94 -14.32 -2.16
N VAL A 34 18.48 -13.26 -1.47
CA VAL A 34 19.32 -12.18 -0.96
C VAL A 34 20.26 -12.66 0.13
N ARG A 35 19.77 -13.50 1.06
CA ARG A 35 20.58 -14.12 2.11
C ARG A 35 21.66 -15.05 1.53
N ALA A 36 21.34 -15.81 0.48
CA ALA A 36 22.32 -16.64 -0.21
C ALA A 36 23.46 -15.84 -0.83
N ALA A 37 23.23 -14.58 -1.17
CA ALA A 37 24.24 -13.63 -1.63
C ALA A 37 24.99 -12.90 -0.47
N GLY A 38 24.74 -13.27 0.79
CA GLY A 38 25.35 -12.68 1.99
C GLY A 38 24.80 -11.32 2.39
N ALA A 39 23.62 -10.94 1.89
CA ALA A 39 22.95 -9.68 2.18
C ALA A 39 21.67 -9.90 3.01
N HIS A 40 20.95 -8.84 3.33
CA HIS A 40 19.69 -8.86 4.10
C HIS A 40 18.54 -8.34 3.24
N ALA A 41 17.32 -8.85 3.45
CA ALA A 41 16.12 -8.35 2.78
C ALA A 41 15.08 -7.85 3.78
N LEU A 42 14.33 -6.82 3.35
CA LEU A 42 13.10 -6.36 3.98
C LEU A 42 12.02 -6.21 2.89
N ASP A 43 10.82 -6.67 3.14
CA ASP A 43 9.63 -6.29 2.37
C ASP A 43 8.99 -5.06 3.02
N SER A 44 8.86 -3.98 2.28
CA SER A 44 8.42 -2.69 2.81
C SER A 44 7.48 -1.98 1.85
N PRO A 45 6.36 -2.60 1.47
CA PRO A 45 5.39 -1.92 0.62
C PRO A 45 4.90 -0.62 1.26
N VAL A 46 4.51 0.31 0.41
CA VAL A 46 4.18 1.68 0.80
C VAL A 46 2.71 2.02 0.54
N SER A 47 2.18 3.00 1.29
CA SER A 47 0.87 3.59 1.07
C SER A 47 0.95 5.12 1.16
N GLY A 48 0.22 5.83 0.28
CA GLY A 48 0.22 7.30 0.17
C GLY A 48 0.15 7.79 -1.27
N GLY A 49 0.30 6.86 -2.25
CA GLY A 49 0.29 7.17 -3.68
C GLY A 49 1.43 8.11 -4.09
N THR A 50 1.35 8.66 -5.31
CA THR A 50 2.33 9.60 -5.86
C THR A 50 2.43 10.86 -5.00
N GLY A 51 1.29 11.40 -4.54
CA GLY A 51 1.28 12.58 -3.68
C GLY A 51 1.98 12.37 -2.33
N GLY A 52 1.87 11.17 -1.72
CA GLY A 52 2.62 10.81 -0.52
C GLY A 52 4.12 10.71 -0.80
N ALA A 53 4.49 10.14 -1.95
CA ALA A 53 5.89 10.04 -2.36
C ALA A 53 6.52 11.43 -2.58
N ASP A 54 5.81 12.34 -3.25
CA ASP A 54 6.29 13.70 -3.51
C ASP A 54 6.52 14.51 -2.24
N ARG A 55 5.72 14.26 -1.20
CA ARG A 55 5.85 14.94 0.10
C ARG A 55 6.79 14.23 1.07
N GLY A 56 7.23 13.00 0.78
CA GLY A 56 8.00 12.18 1.72
C GLY A 56 7.18 11.75 2.95
N ASP A 57 5.87 11.56 2.80
CA ASP A 57 4.96 11.20 3.90
C ASP A 57 4.30 9.81 3.74
N LEU A 58 4.96 8.92 3.03
CA LEU A 58 4.48 7.55 2.84
C LEU A 58 4.36 6.79 4.17
N CYS A 59 3.32 5.95 4.27
CA CYS A 59 3.28 4.89 5.25
C CYS A 59 4.09 3.70 4.72
N LEU A 60 5.07 3.21 5.50
CA LEU A 60 5.86 2.04 5.19
C LEU A 60 5.48 0.88 6.12
N MET A 61 5.22 -0.29 5.55
CA MET A 61 4.84 -1.50 6.28
C MET A 61 5.97 -2.51 6.17
N VAL A 62 6.84 -2.58 7.19
CA VAL A 62 8.13 -3.27 7.09
C VAL A 62 8.09 -4.65 7.71
N GLY A 63 8.34 -5.68 6.90
CA GLY A 63 8.58 -7.06 7.31
C GLY A 63 10.04 -7.46 7.13
N GLY A 64 10.55 -8.29 8.04
CA GLY A 64 11.92 -8.82 7.98
C GLY A 64 12.59 -8.86 9.34
N ASP A 65 13.92 -8.99 9.34
CA ASP A 65 14.72 -9.01 10.55
C ASP A 65 14.66 -7.65 11.28
N ARG A 66 14.36 -7.67 12.57
CA ARG A 66 14.19 -6.44 13.36
C ARG A 66 15.46 -5.62 13.49
N GLU A 67 16.60 -6.26 13.66
CA GLU A 67 17.88 -5.55 13.76
C GLU A 67 18.22 -4.87 12.42
N VAL A 68 17.90 -5.52 11.31
CA VAL A 68 18.07 -4.96 9.97
C VAL A 68 17.13 -3.77 9.76
N PHE A 69 15.86 -3.88 10.17
CA PHE A 69 14.91 -2.78 10.15
C PHE A 69 15.42 -1.57 10.94
N GLU A 70 15.85 -1.77 12.19
CA GLU A 70 16.36 -0.69 13.05
C GLU A 70 17.58 0.00 12.42
N ARG A 71 18.47 -0.77 11.79
CA ARG A 71 19.65 -0.24 11.09
C ARG A 71 19.30 0.70 9.94
N VAL A 72 18.23 0.42 9.18
CA VAL A 72 17.84 1.21 8.00
C VAL A 72 16.72 2.22 8.26
N THR A 73 16.13 2.23 9.45
CA THR A 73 15.10 3.18 9.86
C THR A 73 15.46 4.65 9.54
N PRO A 74 16.71 5.13 9.75
CA PRO A 74 17.05 6.51 9.38
C PRO A 74 16.91 6.80 7.88
N VAL A 75 17.13 5.79 7.02
CA VAL A 75 16.95 5.93 5.56
C VAL A 75 15.46 5.86 5.20
N LEU A 76 14.71 4.94 5.80
CA LEU A 76 13.27 4.80 5.56
C LEU A 76 12.49 6.06 5.96
N ASN A 77 12.91 6.75 6.99
CA ASN A 77 12.31 8.03 7.44
C ASN A 77 12.54 9.19 6.44
N LEU A 78 13.41 9.04 5.44
CA LEU A 78 13.58 10.05 4.38
C LEU A 78 12.53 9.93 3.27
N ILE A 79 11.93 8.75 3.12
CA ILE A 79 10.92 8.47 2.07
C ILE A 79 9.51 8.36 2.63
N GLY A 80 9.38 8.27 3.94
CA GLY A 80 8.10 8.18 4.64
C GLY A 80 8.06 9.03 5.90
N ASP A 81 6.84 9.18 6.45
CA ASP A 81 6.63 9.80 7.74
C ASP A 81 7.05 8.83 8.85
N GLY A 82 7.96 9.25 9.72
CA GLY A 82 8.44 8.41 10.83
C GLY A 82 7.34 7.92 11.77
N GLU A 83 6.23 8.67 11.90
CA GLU A 83 5.06 8.23 12.66
C GLU A 83 4.24 7.15 11.92
N LYS A 84 4.44 7.00 10.61
CA LYS A 84 3.79 6.01 9.74
C LYS A 84 4.74 4.88 9.31
N LEU A 85 5.92 4.77 9.93
CA LEU A 85 6.84 3.66 9.73
C LEU A 85 6.49 2.52 10.69
N VAL A 86 5.90 1.45 10.16
CA VAL A 86 5.36 0.35 10.96
C VAL A 86 6.17 -0.92 10.75
N TYR A 87 6.78 -1.44 11.81
CA TYR A 87 7.35 -2.79 11.80
C TYR A 87 6.24 -3.82 11.96
N CYS A 88 6.05 -4.65 10.94
CA CYS A 88 4.94 -5.61 10.86
C CYS A 88 5.30 -7.02 11.38
N GLY A 89 6.60 -7.31 11.52
CA GLY A 89 7.06 -8.65 11.93
C GLY A 89 8.11 -9.23 10.98
N GLY A 90 8.17 -10.56 10.85
CA GLY A 90 9.10 -11.24 9.94
C GLY A 90 8.85 -10.96 8.48
N ILE A 91 9.75 -11.49 7.61
CA ILE A 91 9.65 -11.31 6.15
C ILE A 91 8.28 -11.74 5.62
N GLY A 92 7.71 -10.98 4.69
CA GLY A 92 6.37 -11.18 4.11
C GLY A 92 5.24 -10.51 4.88
N THR A 93 5.43 -10.12 6.15
CA THR A 93 4.36 -9.50 6.94
C THR A 93 4.03 -8.08 6.50
N GLY A 94 4.99 -7.32 5.97
CA GLY A 94 4.74 -6.04 5.33
C GLY A 94 3.80 -6.19 4.13
N SER A 95 4.07 -7.18 3.28
CA SER A 95 3.22 -7.53 2.13
C SER A 95 1.81 -7.95 2.57
N ILE A 96 1.67 -8.77 3.61
CA ILE A 96 0.35 -9.14 4.18
C ILE A 96 -0.41 -7.90 4.65
N CYS A 97 0.23 -7.01 5.43
CA CYS A 97 -0.40 -5.78 5.90
C CYS A 97 -0.83 -4.88 4.74
N LYS A 98 0.01 -4.76 3.71
CA LYS A 98 -0.31 -3.98 2.52
C LYS A 98 -1.51 -4.54 1.76
N LEU A 99 -1.58 -5.85 1.55
CA LEU A 99 -2.70 -6.49 0.86
C LEU A 99 -4.00 -6.33 1.66
N ALA A 100 -3.96 -6.48 2.99
CA ALA A 100 -5.10 -6.24 3.85
C ALA A 100 -5.57 -4.78 3.81
N ASN A 101 -4.63 -3.82 3.89
CA ASN A 101 -4.93 -2.39 3.75
C ASN A 101 -5.59 -2.08 2.41
N ASN A 102 -5.04 -2.61 1.30
CA ASN A 102 -5.58 -2.35 -0.03
C ASN A 102 -6.93 -3.04 -0.25
N LEU A 103 -7.15 -4.22 0.32
CA LEU A 103 -8.47 -4.85 0.30
C LEU A 103 -9.51 -3.94 0.96
N VAL A 104 -9.23 -3.36 2.13
CA VAL A 104 -10.13 -2.43 2.81
C VAL A 104 -10.35 -1.17 1.97
N GLY A 105 -9.27 -0.47 1.60
CA GLY A 105 -9.38 0.81 0.91
C GLY A 105 -10.06 0.74 -0.46
N LEU A 106 -9.68 -0.25 -1.29
CA LEU A 106 -10.21 -0.41 -2.65
C LEU A 106 -11.67 -0.91 -2.63
N SER A 107 -12.00 -1.84 -1.72
CA SER A 107 -13.40 -2.30 -1.57
C SER A 107 -14.29 -1.17 -1.05
N THR A 108 -13.81 -0.34 -0.12
CA THR A 108 -14.54 0.84 0.35
C THR A 108 -14.86 1.80 -0.80
N GLY A 109 -13.92 2.01 -1.72
CA GLY A 109 -14.16 2.83 -2.91
C GLY A 109 -15.32 2.32 -3.77
N VAL A 110 -15.41 1.00 -3.98
CA VAL A 110 -16.54 0.38 -4.72
C VAL A 110 -17.86 0.62 -3.97
N ILE A 111 -17.88 0.37 -2.66
CA ILE A 111 -19.08 0.56 -1.82
C ILE A 111 -19.53 2.03 -1.85
N ILE A 112 -18.62 3.00 -1.79
CA ILE A 112 -18.92 4.42 -1.91
C ILE A 112 -19.60 4.72 -3.26
N SER A 113 -19.05 4.21 -4.37
CA SER A 113 -19.60 4.44 -5.70
C SER A 113 -21.03 3.91 -5.83
N GLU A 114 -21.31 2.72 -5.30
CA GLU A 114 -22.66 2.13 -5.28
C GLU A 114 -23.62 2.93 -4.40
N ALA A 115 -23.17 3.35 -3.20
CA ALA A 115 -23.99 4.13 -2.27
C ALA A 115 -24.38 5.48 -2.86
N PHE A 116 -23.45 6.20 -3.50
CA PHE A 116 -23.73 7.47 -4.18
C PHE A 116 -24.65 7.27 -5.37
N GLY A 117 -24.39 6.27 -6.23
CA GLY A 117 -25.27 5.95 -7.37
C GLY A 117 -26.70 5.64 -6.93
N MET A 118 -26.88 4.87 -5.88
CA MET A 118 -28.18 4.52 -5.31
C MET A 118 -28.91 5.76 -4.75
N ALA A 119 -28.24 6.55 -3.91
CA ALA A 119 -28.86 7.68 -3.23
C ALA A 119 -29.19 8.82 -4.18
N MET A 120 -28.29 9.14 -5.12
CA MET A 120 -28.55 10.14 -6.17
C MET A 120 -29.71 9.73 -7.07
N LYS A 121 -29.82 8.46 -7.43
CA LYS A 121 -30.99 7.93 -8.16
C LYS A 121 -32.28 8.08 -7.37
N ALA A 122 -32.22 8.03 -6.05
CA ALA A 122 -33.37 8.25 -5.16
C ALA A 122 -33.66 9.75 -4.91
N GLY A 123 -32.89 10.67 -5.48
CA GLY A 123 -33.11 12.11 -5.43
C GLY A 123 -32.32 12.86 -4.37
N VAL A 124 -31.34 12.21 -3.72
CA VAL A 124 -30.43 12.88 -2.77
C VAL A 124 -29.33 13.60 -3.55
N ASP A 125 -29.05 14.86 -3.18
CA ASP A 125 -27.94 15.63 -3.74
C ASP A 125 -26.59 15.06 -3.28
N ALA A 126 -25.59 15.02 -4.18
CA ALA A 126 -24.29 14.43 -3.90
C ALA A 126 -23.55 15.10 -2.76
N ARG A 127 -23.58 16.45 -2.68
CA ARG A 127 -22.94 17.22 -1.58
C ARG A 127 -23.61 16.87 -0.24
N THR A 128 -24.93 16.88 -0.21
CA THR A 128 -25.68 16.51 0.99
C THR A 128 -25.34 15.10 1.47
N LEU A 129 -25.23 14.14 0.54
CA LEU A 129 -24.85 12.77 0.90
C LEU A 129 -23.42 12.70 1.42
N TYR A 130 -22.47 13.40 0.78
CA TYR A 130 -21.10 13.48 1.22
C TYR A 130 -20.99 14.02 2.66
N ASP A 131 -21.67 15.14 2.95
CA ASP A 131 -21.68 15.76 4.28
C ASP A 131 -22.28 14.83 5.34
N VAL A 132 -23.35 14.10 5.01
CA VAL A 132 -23.95 13.12 5.91
C VAL A 132 -23.00 11.96 6.22
N ILE A 133 -22.37 11.39 5.19
CA ILE A 133 -21.49 10.23 5.39
C ILE A 133 -20.23 10.62 6.14
N THR A 134 -19.61 11.78 5.82
CA THR A 134 -18.39 12.27 6.50
C THR A 134 -18.64 12.66 7.95
N ALA A 135 -19.88 13.04 8.32
CA ALA A 135 -20.28 13.32 9.70
C ALA A 135 -20.78 12.07 10.45
N SER A 136 -20.80 10.91 9.82
CA SER A 136 -21.39 9.68 10.35
C SER A 136 -20.40 8.51 10.34
N SER A 137 -20.87 7.33 10.74
CA SER A 137 -20.05 6.11 10.82
C SER A 137 -19.55 5.56 9.48
N GLY A 138 -20.06 6.07 8.36
CA GLY A 138 -19.60 5.70 7.01
C GLY A 138 -18.36 6.45 6.53
N ASP A 139 -17.82 7.38 7.32
CA ASP A 139 -16.63 8.14 6.96
C ASP A 139 -15.41 7.25 6.73
N SER A 140 -14.61 7.62 5.75
CA SER A 140 -13.38 6.90 5.40
C SER A 140 -12.37 7.77 4.66
N ALA A 141 -11.10 7.39 4.72
CA ALA A 141 -10.04 8.04 3.92
C ALA A 141 -10.31 7.92 2.41
N ALA A 142 -10.93 6.83 1.96
CA ALA A 142 -11.32 6.65 0.56
C ALA A 142 -12.37 7.67 0.13
N LEU A 143 -13.41 7.91 0.94
CA LEU A 143 -14.43 8.92 0.65
C LEU A 143 -13.82 10.32 0.56
N ARG A 144 -12.99 10.68 1.52
CA ARG A 144 -12.31 12.00 1.54
C ARG A 144 -11.36 12.17 0.36
N GLY A 145 -10.65 11.12 -0.04
CA GLY A 145 -9.75 11.14 -1.20
C GLY A 145 -10.49 11.27 -2.55
N TRP A 146 -11.79 10.98 -2.59
CA TRP A 146 -12.61 11.05 -3.79
C TRP A 146 -13.56 12.25 -3.83
N GLU A 147 -13.45 13.19 -2.90
CA GLU A 147 -14.32 14.36 -2.84
C GLU A 147 -14.40 15.08 -4.18
N SER A 148 -13.24 15.43 -4.77
CA SER A 148 -13.20 16.16 -6.04
C SER A 148 -13.79 15.36 -7.21
N SER A 149 -13.60 14.03 -7.20
CA SER A 149 -14.18 13.16 -8.25
C SER A 149 -15.70 13.09 -8.12
N ILE A 150 -16.21 12.94 -6.90
CA ILE A 150 -17.65 12.78 -6.64
C ILE A 150 -18.39 14.10 -6.83
N LEU A 151 -17.83 15.21 -6.37
CA LEU A 151 -18.55 16.49 -6.29
C LEU A 151 -18.22 17.45 -7.44
N GLU A 152 -17.03 17.36 -8.02
CA GLU A 152 -16.54 18.29 -9.04
C GLU A 152 -16.36 17.61 -10.42
N GLY A 153 -16.54 16.28 -10.49
CA GLY A 153 -16.34 15.54 -11.72
C GLY A 153 -14.88 15.46 -12.17
N ASN A 154 -13.93 15.60 -11.25
CA ASN A 154 -12.51 15.41 -11.54
C ASN A 154 -12.17 13.93 -11.57
N PHE A 155 -12.00 13.37 -12.77
CA PHE A 155 -11.66 11.96 -13.00
C PHE A 155 -10.22 11.77 -13.49
N GLU A 156 -9.32 12.71 -13.18
CA GLU A 156 -7.90 12.54 -13.48
C GLU A 156 -7.36 11.28 -12.76
N PRO A 157 -6.56 10.44 -13.47
CA PRO A 157 -6.10 9.17 -12.93
C PRO A 157 -5.18 9.36 -11.71
N GLY A 158 -5.54 8.75 -10.58
CA GLY A 158 -4.69 8.68 -9.39
C GLY A 158 -4.09 7.28 -9.20
N PHE A 159 -4.93 6.26 -9.15
CA PHE A 159 -4.53 4.86 -9.02
C PHE A 159 -5.21 4.02 -10.10
N MET A 160 -4.41 3.30 -10.90
CA MET A 160 -4.91 2.56 -12.04
C MET A 160 -5.77 1.37 -11.62
N VAL A 161 -6.88 1.14 -12.32
CA VAL A 161 -7.80 0.03 -12.04
C VAL A 161 -7.10 -1.33 -12.16
N ASP A 162 -6.18 -1.50 -13.11
CA ASP A 162 -5.40 -2.74 -13.26
C ASP A 162 -4.54 -3.03 -12.03
N LEU A 163 -3.94 -2.00 -11.42
CA LEU A 163 -3.18 -2.16 -10.17
C LEU A 163 -4.10 -2.50 -8.99
N ALA A 164 -5.29 -1.88 -8.94
CA ALA A 164 -6.30 -2.21 -7.94
C ALA A 164 -6.75 -3.67 -8.07
N ALA A 165 -7.05 -4.11 -9.29
CA ALA A 165 -7.45 -5.49 -9.58
C ALA A 165 -6.35 -6.49 -9.21
N LYS A 166 -5.08 -6.18 -9.51
CA LYS A 166 -3.93 -6.98 -9.09
C LYS A 166 -3.87 -7.11 -7.56
N ASP A 167 -3.94 -6.00 -6.84
CA ASP A 167 -3.78 -6.00 -5.38
C ASP A 167 -4.93 -6.74 -4.67
N VAL A 168 -6.18 -6.54 -5.11
CA VAL A 168 -7.34 -7.29 -4.60
C VAL A 168 -7.24 -8.77 -4.97
N GLY A 169 -6.73 -9.08 -6.17
CA GLY A 169 -6.45 -10.45 -6.60
C GLY A 169 -5.44 -11.15 -5.68
N LEU A 170 -4.34 -10.50 -5.35
CA LEU A 170 -3.33 -11.02 -4.40
C LEU A 170 -3.91 -11.20 -2.99
N ALA A 171 -4.69 -10.24 -2.49
CA ALA A 171 -5.38 -10.37 -1.21
C ALA A 171 -6.36 -11.55 -1.18
N THR A 172 -7.09 -11.79 -2.27
CA THR A 172 -8.02 -12.91 -2.42
C THR A 172 -7.27 -14.26 -2.44
N GLN A 173 -6.11 -14.32 -3.08
CA GLN A 173 -5.25 -15.52 -3.08
C GLN A 173 -4.72 -15.81 -1.67
N LEU A 174 -4.30 -14.79 -0.92
CA LEU A 174 -3.83 -14.93 0.46
C LEU A 174 -4.93 -15.49 1.39
N GLY A 175 -6.20 -15.20 1.11
CA GLY A 175 -7.34 -15.66 1.92
C GLY A 175 -7.81 -17.09 1.63
N ARG A 176 -7.20 -17.81 0.66
CA ARG A 176 -7.53 -19.21 0.28
C ARG A 176 -6.61 -20.19 0.92
#